data_8b87b1c448b6ba14ebe909ab7b9e586e
#
_entry.id   8b87b1c448b6ba14ebe909ab7b9e586e
#
_cell.length_a   1.000
_cell.length_b   1.000
_cell.length_c   1.000
_cell.angle_alpha   90.00
_cell.angle_beta   90.00
_cell.angle_gamma   90.00
#
_symmetry.space_group_name_H-M   'P 1'
#
loop_
_entity.id
_entity.type
_entity.pdbx_description
1 polymer ?
#
loop_
_entity_poly.entity_id
_entity_poly.type
_entity_poly.pdbx_seq_one_letter_code
_entity_poly.pdbx_strand_id
1 'polypeptide(L)'
;MGVLNLTPDSFSDGGRYLDPRAAIAQAERLVAEGADILDVGAESTRPYGGAVAVPLDEERRRLDPVLPAVVALGIPVSIDTIKSAVAAWALEAGASIVNDVWGLQRDPDMARVVAEHGAPVIIMHNRDAADPTIDIIKDVDEFFSRSLEIAWSAAIHRHRIVLDPGIGFGKTSEQSMACIARLREFESFGLPVLVGASRKRFIDSVSPSPPSERLGGSLAAHLFAVENGAAIIRTHDVAPTVQALAVAAAIRHAR
;
A
#
# COMPACT_ATOMS: atom_id res chain seq x y z
N MET A 1 -0.34 -6.09 6.73
CA MET A 1 -1.42 -5.43 5.97
C MET A 1 -1.76 -6.28 4.75
N GLY A 2 -2.99 -6.77 4.67
CA GLY A 2 -3.49 -7.60 3.57
C GLY A 2 -4.12 -6.73 2.48
N VAL A 3 -3.84 -7.05 1.20
CA VAL A 3 -4.33 -6.28 0.04
C VAL A 3 -5.65 -6.86 -0.47
N LEU A 4 -6.69 -6.04 -0.55
CA LEU A 4 -7.97 -6.34 -1.15
C LEU A 4 -8.25 -5.41 -2.35
N ASN A 5 -7.94 -5.89 -3.56
CA ASN A 5 -8.17 -5.12 -4.77
C ASN A 5 -9.58 -5.39 -5.33
N LEU A 6 -10.42 -4.35 -5.41
CA LEU A 6 -11.77 -4.39 -5.99
C LEU A 6 -11.74 -3.94 -7.46
N THR A 7 -10.88 -4.58 -8.25
CA THR A 7 -10.77 -4.32 -9.69
C THR A 7 -11.44 -5.44 -10.49
N PRO A 8 -11.96 -5.15 -11.70
CA PRO A 8 -12.62 -6.16 -12.54
C PRO A 8 -11.79 -7.42 -12.78
N ASP A 9 -10.47 -7.30 -12.83
CA ASP A 9 -9.55 -8.43 -13.03
C ASP A 9 -9.39 -9.31 -11.80
N SER A 10 -9.81 -8.84 -10.63
CA SER A 10 -9.60 -9.55 -9.35
C SER A 10 -10.76 -10.48 -8.95
N PHE A 11 -12.01 -10.12 -9.29
CA PHE A 11 -13.21 -10.82 -8.80
C PHE A 11 -14.32 -10.92 -9.87
N SER A 12 -13.99 -11.09 -11.15
CA SER A 12 -15.00 -11.18 -12.19
C SER A 12 -15.14 -12.60 -12.76
N ASP A 13 -16.38 -13.08 -12.83
CA ASP A 13 -16.77 -14.21 -13.67
C ASP A 13 -16.88 -13.74 -15.12
N GLY A 14 -15.76 -13.69 -15.83
CA GLY A 14 -15.73 -13.30 -17.25
C GLY A 14 -15.67 -11.80 -17.54
N GLY A 15 -15.21 -10.95 -16.59
CA GLY A 15 -14.63 -9.62 -16.92
C GLY A 15 -15.56 -8.43 -16.99
N ARG A 16 -16.81 -8.49 -16.49
CA ARG A 16 -17.71 -7.32 -16.57
C ARG A 16 -18.23 -6.74 -15.25
N TYR A 17 -18.29 -7.50 -14.17
CA TYR A 17 -18.80 -7.02 -12.88
C TYR A 17 -18.00 -7.61 -11.73
N LEU A 18 -17.67 -6.77 -10.74
CA LEU A 18 -17.12 -7.19 -9.45
C LEU A 18 -18.20 -8.02 -8.71
N ASP A 19 -17.83 -9.20 -8.19
CA ASP A 19 -18.67 -9.92 -7.25
C ASP A 19 -18.38 -9.47 -5.80
N PRO A 20 -19.26 -8.71 -5.16
CA PRO A 20 -19.06 -8.24 -3.79
C PRO A 20 -18.91 -9.40 -2.78
N ARG A 21 -19.61 -10.53 -3.00
CA ARG A 21 -19.54 -11.69 -2.09
C ARG A 21 -18.15 -12.34 -2.13
N ALA A 22 -17.59 -12.47 -3.33
CA ALA A 22 -16.23 -12.99 -3.48
C ALA A 22 -15.18 -12.07 -2.83
N ALA A 23 -15.36 -10.75 -2.96
CA ALA A 23 -14.50 -9.77 -2.32
C ALA A 23 -14.58 -9.81 -0.78
N ILE A 24 -15.79 -9.92 -0.23
CA ILE A 24 -16.02 -10.05 1.23
C ILE A 24 -15.39 -11.36 1.73
N ALA A 25 -15.64 -12.48 1.07
CA ALA A 25 -15.03 -13.76 1.43
C ALA A 25 -13.49 -13.73 1.38
N GLN A 26 -12.92 -12.96 0.42
CA GLN A 26 -11.48 -12.72 0.38
C GLN A 26 -10.99 -11.90 1.58
N ALA A 27 -11.73 -10.86 1.98
CA ALA A 27 -11.41 -10.07 3.17
C ALA A 27 -11.42 -10.92 4.44
N GLU A 28 -12.47 -11.73 4.64
CA GLU A 28 -12.60 -12.69 5.75
C GLU A 28 -11.41 -13.66 5.78
N ARG A 29 -11.00 -14.16 4.62
CA ARG A 29 -9.84 -15.04 4.51
C ARG A 29 -8.55 -14.32 4.91
N LEU A 30 -8.30 -13.10 4.44
CA LEU A 30 -7.10 -12.34 4.80
C LEU A 30 -7.02 -12.09 6.31
N VAL A 31 -8.16 -11.81 6.96
CA VAL A 31 -8.24 -11.68 8.42
C VAL A 31 -7.92 -13.01 9.11
N ALA A 32 -8.53 -14.11 8.68
CA ALA A 32 -8.26 -15.44 9.21
C ALA A 32 -6.81 -15.89 9.00
N GLU A 33 -6.15 -15.43 7.95
CA GLU A 33 -4.73 -15.63 7.66
C GLU A 33 -3.80 -14.78 8.54
N GLY A 34 -4.33 -13.86 9.36
CA GLY A 34 -3.59 -13.05 10.32
C GLY A 34 -3.22 -11.65 9.81
N ALA A 35 -4.01 -11.05 8.91
CA ALA A 35 -3.85 -9.64 8.59
C ALA A 35 -4.28 -8.77 9.78
N ASP A 36 -3.43 -7.82 10.18
CA ASP A 36 -3.74 -6.83 11.22
C ASP A 36 -4.48 -5.62 10.66
N ILE A 37 -4.34 -5.35 9.36
CA ILE A 37 -4.94 -4.24 8.61
C ILE A 37 -5.37 -4.78 7.24
N LEU A 38 -6.55 -4.40 6.75
CA LEU A 38 -6.94 -4.59 5.36
C LEU A 38 -6.76 -3.29 4.58
N ASP A 39 -6.16 -3.38 3.39
CA ASP A 39 -5.99 -2.25 2.48
C ASP A 39 -6.89 -2.46 1.26
N VAL A 40 -7.92 -1.64 1.15
CA VAL A 40 -9.00 -1.78 0.17
C VAL A 40 -8.85 -0.73 -0.92
N GLY A 41 -8.67 -1.16 -2.17
CA GLY A 41 -8.56 -0.27 -3.32
C GLY A 41 -9.44 -0.71 -4.48
N ALA A 42 -10.09 0.23 -5.14
CA ALA A 42 -10.97 -0.04 -6.28
C ALA A 42 -10.44 0.53 -7.61
N GLU A 43 -9.30 1.19 -7.57
CA GLU A 43 -8.55 1.65 -8.75
C GLU A 43 -7.20 0.93 -8.83
N SER A 44 -6.84 0.47 -10.04
CA SER A 44 -5.48 -0.05 -10.25
C SER A 44 -4.52 1.13 -10.44
N THR A 45 -3.74 1.42 -9.43
CA THR A 45 -2.71 2.47 -9.46
C THR A 45 -1.37 1.98 -10.04
N ARG A 46 -1.37 0.77 -10.67
CA ARG A 46 -0.14 0.17 -11.24
C ARG A 46 0.34 1.03 -12.41
N PRO A 47 1.61 1.48 -12.41
CA PRO A 47 2.17 2.30 -13.48
C PRO A 47 2.39 1.53 -14.80
N TYR A 48 2.04 0.23 -14.82
CA TYR A 48 2.26 -0.67 -15.96
C TYR A 48 0.92 -1.24 -16.44
N GLY A 49 0.68 -1.21 -17.75
CA GLY A 49 -0.46 -1.87 -18.35
C GLY A 49 -1.63 -0.96 -18.72
N GLY A 50 -1.40 0.36 -18.91
CA GLY A 50 -2.43 1.25 -19.42
C GLY A 50 -3.60 1.43 -18.44
N ALA A 51 -3.31 1.54 -17.15
CA ALA A 51 -4.33 1.82 -16.14
C ALA A 51 -5.11 3.09 -16.54
N VAL A 52 -6.37 2.92 -16.83
CA VAL A 52 -7.28 4.05 -17.09
C VAL A 52 -7.72 4.59 -15.74
N ALA A 53 -7.61 5.91 -15.55
CA ALA A 53 -8.12 6.55 -14.35
C ALA A 53 -9.60 6.21 -14.16
N VAL A 54 -9.94 5.69 -12.99
CA VAL A 54 -11.32 5.33 -12.65
C VAL A 54 -12.05 6.60 -12.22
N PRO A 55 -13.21 6.95 -12.82
CA PRO A 55 -14.02 8.07 -12.32
C PRO A 55 -14.43 7.87 -10.87
N LEU A 56 -14.62 8.96 -10.12
CA LEU A 56 -15.01 8.96 -8.71
C LEU A 56 -16.24 8.08 -8.44
N ASP A 57 -17.30 8.25 -9.24
CA ASP A 57 -18.55 7.52 -9.07
C ASP A 57 -18.37 6.01 -9.31
N GLU A 58 -17.48 5.63 -10.23
CA GLU A 58 -17.18 4.23 -10.50
C GLU A 58 -16.35 3.62 -9.36
N GLU A 59 -15.39 4.35 -8.82
CA GLU A 59 -14.59 3.90 -7.68
C GLU A 59 -15.49 3.66 -6.46
N ARG A 60 -16.37 4.62 -6.14
CA ARG A 60 -17.37 4.47 -5.10
C ARG A 60 -18.31 3.30 -5.35
N ARG A 61 -18.82 3.16 -6.57
CA ARG A 61 -19.72 2.05 -6.95
C ARG A 61 -19.10 0.67 -6.69
N ARG A 62 -17.77 0.55 -6.83
CA ARG A 62 -17.06 -0.70 -6.52
C ARG A 62 -16.88 -0.92 -5.02
N LEU A 63 -16.67 0.15 -4.27
CA LEU A 63 -16.46 0.13 -2.82
C LEU A 63 -17.75 -0.04 -2.02
N ASP A 64 -18.84 0.63 -2.42
CA ASP A 64 -20.11 0.69 -1.70
C ASP A 64 -20.64 -0.68 -1.24
N PRO A 65 -20.71 -1.73 -2.08
CA PRO A 65 -21.28 -3.00 -1.67
C PRO A 65 -20.35 -3.86 -0.80
N VAL A 66 -19.08 -3.46 -0.63
CA VAL A 66 -18.04 -4.26 0.04
C VAL A 66 -17.57 -3.60 1.34
N LEU A 67 -17.31 -2.31 1.32
CA LEU A 67 -16.65 -1.59 2.42
C LEU A 67 -17.36 -1.77 3.79
N PRO A 68 -18.69 -1.66 3.91
CA PRO A 68 -19.36 -1.83 5.20
C PRO A 68 -19.16 -3.23 5.80
N ALA A 69 -19.19 -4.27 4.97
CA ALA A 69 -18.97 -5.64 5.41
C ALA A 69 -17.51 -5.86 5.85
N VAL A 70 -16.55 -5.27 5.13
CA VAL A 70 -15.12 -5.34 5.47
C VAL A 70 -14.83 -4.60 6.79
N VAL A 71 -15.42 -3.43 7.00
CA VAL A 71 -15.32 -2.68 8.26
C VAL A 71 -15.88 -3.49 9.44
N ALA A 72 -16.97 -4.22 9.22
CA ALA A 72 -17.60 -5.07 10.23
C ALA A 72 -16.73 -6.26 10.68
N LEU A 73 -15.62 -6.59 9.99
CA LEU A 73 -14.66 -7.63 10.41
C LEU A 73 -13.86 -7.24 11.67
N GLY A 74 -13.90 -5.97 12.09
CA GLY A 74 -13.39 -5.52 13.38
C GLY A 74 -11.88 -5.29 13.45
N ILE A 75 -11.18 -5.26 12.31
CA ILE A 75 -9.79 -4.82 12.22
C ILE A 75 -9.69 -3.49 11.44
N PRO A 76 -8.61 -2.70 11.61
CA PRO A 76 -8.42 -1.46 10.87
C PRO A 76 -8.52 -1.66 9.36
N VAL A 77 -9.26 -0.77 8.69
CA VAL A 77 -9.41 -0.75 7.24
C VAL A 77 -8.75 0.50 6.68
N SER A 78 -7.81 0.30 5.75
CA SER A 78 -7.17 1.34 4.97
C SER A 78 -7.88 1.47 3.62
N ILE A 79 -8.12 2.70 3.17
CA ILE A 79 -8.63 2.98 1.83
C ILE A 79 -7.49 3.44 0.92
N ASP A 80 -7.20 2.63 -0.13
CA ASP A 80 -6.19 2.94 -1.16
C ASP A 80 -6.85 3.80 -2.25
N THR A 81 -6.67 5.10 -2.20
CA THR A 81 -7.25 6.07 -3.14
C THR A 81 -6.42 7.33 -3.23
N ILE A 82 -6.42 7.95 -4.42
CA ILE A 82 -5.81 9.26 -4.69
C ILE A 82 -6.83 10.40 -4.69
N LYS A 83 -8.09 10.10 -4.40
CA LYS A 83 -9.20 11.06 -4.46
C LYS A 83 -9.70 11.39 -3.05
N SER A 84 -9.59 12.65 -2.66
CA SER A 84 -10.04 13.14 -1.35
C SER A 84 -11.52 12.87 -1.08
N ALA A 85 -12.37 12.97 -2.11
CA ALA A 85 -13.80 12.71 -1.98
C ALA A 85 -14.11 11.22 -1.72
N VAL A 86 -13.30 10.29 -2.26
CA VAL A 86 -13.42 8.85 -1.93
C VAL A 86 -12.91 8.59 -0.52
N ALA A 87 -11.79 9.20 -0.15
CA ALA A 87 -11.23 9.09 1.21
C ALA A 87 -12.22 9.58 2.27
N ALA A 88 -12.83 10.76 2.08
CA ALA A 88 -13.83 11.32 3.00
C ALA A 88 -15.01 10.37 3.18
N TRP A 89 -15.62 9.94 2.08
CA TRP A 89 -16.74 9.00 2.11
C TRP A 89 -16.36 7.67 2.78
N ALA A 90 -15.18 7.11 2.48
CA ALA A 90 -14.76 5.84 3.07
C ALA A 90 -14.51 5.96 4.58
N LEU A 91 -13.94 7.07 5.05
CA LEU A 91 -13.77 7.35 6.47
C LEU A 91 -15.12 7.50 7.19
N GLU A 92 -16.10 8.18 6.58
CA GLU A 92 -17.47 8.25 7.09
C GLU A 92 -18.15 6.88 7.14
N ALA A 93 -17.82 5.97 6.19
CA ALA A 93 -18.31 4.60 6.13
C ALA A 93 -17.57 3.64 7.10
N GLY A 94 -16.59 4.13 7.86
CA GLY A 94 -15.89 3.37 8.89
C GLY A 94 -14.48 2.90 8.54
N ALA A 95 -13.94 3.25 7.38
CA ALA A 95 -12.50 3.11 7.15
C ALA A 95 -11.73 3.95 8.17
N SER A 96 -10.54 3.52 8.55
CA SER A 96 -9.79 4.17 9.63
C SER A 96 -8.44 4.73 9.20
N ILE A 97 -7.95 4.41 8.00
CA ILE A 97 -6.65 4.82 7.47
C ILE A 97 -6.82 5.26 6.02
N VAL A 98 -6.10 6.28 5.58
CA VAL A 98 -5.97 6.63 4.16
C VAL A 98 -4.61 6.17 3.65
N ASN A 99 -4.58 5.42 2.54
CA ASN A 99 -3.36 5.06 1.82
C ASN A 99 -3.32 5.86 0.51
N ASP A 100 -2.55 6.96 0.51
CA ASP A 100 -2.43 7.82 -0.66
C ASP A 100 -1.13 7.52 -1.42
N VAL A 101 -1.25 6.83 -2.54
CA VAL A 101 -0.12 6.44 -3.39
C VAL A 101 0.55 7.63 -4.11
N TRP A 102 0.09 8.86 -3.90
CA TRP A 102 0.73 10.10 -4.35
C TRP A 102 1.14 11.02 -3.19
N GLY A 103 1.05 10.54 -1.97
CA GLY A 103 1.64 11.19 -0.81
C GLY A 103 1.15 12.62 -0.56
N LEU A 104 -0.15 12.87 -0.68
CA LEU A 104 -0.80 14.17 -0.50
C LEU A 104 -0.49 15.22 -1.58
N GLN A 105 0.23 14.84 -2.64
CA GLN A 105 0.69 15.80 -3.67
C GLN A 105 -0.20 15.84 -4.92
N ARG A 106 -1.15 14.89 -5.10
CA ARG A 106 -1.98 14.79 -6.30
C ARG A 106 -3.32 15.51 -6.16
N ASP A 107 -4.04 15.26 -5.08
CA ASP A 107 -5.31 15.91 -4.76
C ASP A 107 -5.07 16.94 -3.64
N PRO A 108 -5.25 18.25 -3.90
CA PRO A 108 -4.95 19.30 -2.93
C PRO A 108 -5.85 19.25 -1.67
N ASP A 109 -7.01 18.60 -1.74
CA ASP A 109 -7.93 18.46 -0.62
C ASP A 109 -7.63 17.24 0.26
N MET A 110 -6.76 16.30 -0.16
CA MET A 110 -6.51 15.06 0.56
C MET A 110 -6.00 15.31 1.98
N ALA A 111 -5.02 16.19 2.14
CA ALA A 111 -4.46 16.51 3.45
C ALA A 111 -5.51 17.12 4.40
N ARG A 112 -6.40 17.98 3.89
CA ARG A 112 -7.50 18.55 4.66
C ARG A 112 -8.49 17.48 5.12
N VAL A 113 -8.89 16.58 4.22
CA VAL A 113 -9.81 15.46 4.54
C VAL A 113 -9.22 14.56 5.62
N VAL A 114 -7.95 14.16 5.48
CA VAL A 114 -7.24 13.35 6.48
C VAL A 114 -7.22 14.04 7.85
N ALA A 115 -6.92 15.33 7.89
CA ALA A 115 -6.87 16.12 9.11
C ALA A 115 -8.23 16.25 9.78
N GLU A 116 -9.28 16.59 9.02
CA GLU A 116 -10.66 16.77 9.53
C GLU A 116 -11.21 15.49 10.18
N HIS A 117 -10.89 14.32 9.61
CA HIS A 117 -11.29 13.03 10.17
C HIS A 117 -10.31 12.52 11.26
N GLY A 118 -9.18 13.19 11.44
CA GLY A 118 -8.13 12.74 12.33
C GLY A 118 -7.58 11.34 11.98
N ALA A 119 -7.63 10.94 10.72
CA ALA A 119 -7.21 9.63 10.27
C ALA A 119 -5.68 9.51 10.16
N PRO A 120 -5.09 8.34 10.45
CA PRO A 120 -3.75 8.01 9.98
C PRO A 120 -3.68 8.03 8.46
N VAL A 121 -2.49 8.41 7.92
CA VAL A 121 -2.24 8.43 6.48
C VAL A 121 -0.94 7.74 6.14
N ILE A 122 -0.98 6.91 5.09
CA ILE A 122 0.21 6.36 4.45
C ILE A 122 0.56 7.29 3.29
N ILE A 123 1.75 7.86 3.36
CA ILE A 123 2.32 8.77 2.38
C ILE A 123 3.27 7.95 1.51
N MET A 124 2.85 7.59 0.29
CA MET A 124 3.68 6.80 -0.60
C MET A 124 4.37 7.68 -1.66
N HIS A 125 5.65 7.42 -1.87
CA HIS A 125 6.42 8.00 -2.96
C HIS A 125 6.00 7.39 -4.31
N ASN A 126 5.68 8.25 -5.26
CA ASN A 126 5.33 7.88 -6.63
C ASN A 126 5.95 8.82 -7.66
N ARG A 127 6.02 8.38 -8.91
CA ARG A 127 6.43 9.15 -10.09
C ARG A 127 5.59 8.72 -11.30
N ASP A 128 5.36 9.64 -12.23
CA ASP A 128 4.62 9.34 -13.47
C ASP A 128 5.39 8.34 -14.35
N ALA A 129 6.74 8.37 -14.31
CA ALA A 129 7.58 7.43 -15.05
C ALA A 129 8.90 7.15 -14.30
N ALA A 130 9.48 5.98 -14.57
CA ALA A 130 10.82 5.65 -14.08
C ALA A 130 11.88 6.44 -14.86
N ASP A 131 12.86 6.97 -14.13
CA ASP A 131 14.06 7.60 -14.68
C ASP A 131 15.29 6.90 -14.09
N PRO A 132 16.03 6.10 -14.87
CA PRO A 132 17.18 5.35 -14.36
C PRO A 132 18.38 6.23 -14.01
N THR A 133 18.37 7.51 -14.37
CA THR A 133 19.53 8.42 -14.21
C THR A 133 19.57 9.12 -12.85
N ILE A 134 18.48 9.11 -12.10
CA ILE A 134 18.38 9.80 -10.81
C ILE A 134 18.87 8.94 -9.62
N ASP A 135 19.33 9.58 -8.58
CA ASP A 135 19.46 8.96 -7.26
C ASP A 135 18.07 8.81 -6.64
N ILE A 136 17.55 7.59 -6.69
CA ILE A 136 16.18 7.31 -6.22
C ILE A 136 16.00 7.53 -4.73
N ILE A 137 17.03 7.35 -3.92
CA ILE A 137 16.93 7.57 -2.47
C ILE A 137 16.78 9.06 -2.17
N LYS A 138 17.58 9.88 -2.86
CA LYS A 138 17.45 11.34 -2.75
C LYS A 138 16.08 11.82 -3.25
N ASP A 139 15.58 11.28 -4.34
CA ASP A 139 14.27 11.62 -4.90
C ASP A 139 13.13 11.26 -3.92
N VAL A 140 13.20 10.09 -3.27
CA VAL A 140 12.25 9.67 -2.23
C VAL A 140 12.33 10.59 -1.01
N ASP A 141 13.53 10.96 -0.56
CA ASP A 141 13.75 11.87 0.57
C ASP A 141 13.13 13.25 0.31
N GLU A 142 13.40 13.83 -0.86
CA GLU A 142 12.82 15.11 -1.27
C GLU A 142 11.29 15.04 -1.41
N PHE A 143 10.76 13.92 -1.92
CA PHE A 143 9.32 13.71 -2.01
C PHE A 143 8.66 13.65 -0.63
N PHE A 144 9.24 12.86 0.29
CA PHE A 144 8.72 12.78 1.66
C PHE A 144 8.79 14.13 2.37
N SER A 145 9.88 14.88 2.20
CA SER A 145 9.99 16.23 2.77
C SER A 145 8.86 17.14 2.32
N ARG A 146 8.54 17.19 1.03
CA ARG A 146 7.42 17.98 0.49
C ARG A 146 6.07 17.48 1.03
N SER A 147 5.85 16.17 1.08
CA SER A 147 4.59 15.58 1.59
C SER A 147 4.39 15.87 3.07
N LEU A 148 5.46 15.85 3.85
CA LEU A 148 5.41 16.16 5.29
C LEU A 148 5.12 17.64 5.53
N GLU A 149 5.64 18.55 4.71
CA GLU A 149 5.28 19.97 4.76
C GLU A 149 3.77 20.18 4.51
N ILE A 150 3.21 19.47 3.52
CA ILE A 150 1.76 19.50 3.25
C ILE A 150 0.99 18.95 4.45
N ALA A 151 1.40 17.80 4.99
CA ALA A 151 0.75 17.18 6.14
C ALA A 151 0.75 18.10 7.37
N TRP A 152 1.88 18.72 7.68
CA TRP A 152 2.00 19.63 8.83
C TRP A 152 1.22 20.93 8.63
N SER A 153 1.20 21.46 7.41
CA SER A 153 0.38 22.64 7.08
C SER A 153 -1.11 22.38 7.25
N ALA A 154 -1.54 21.14 7.05
CA ALA A 154 -2.92 20.69 7.29
C ALA A 154 -3.16 20.25 8.75
N ALA A 155 -2.19 20.40 9.65
CA ALA A 155 -2.23 19.98 11.05
C ALA A 155 -2.39 18.45 11.26
N ILE A 156 -1.92 17.63 10.33
CA ILE A 156 -1.83 16.19 10.54
C ILE A 156 -0.69 15.90 11.53
N HIS A 157 -1.04 15.25 12.64
CA HIS A 157 -0.07 14.95 13.69
C HIS A 157 0.93 13.86 13.25
N ARG A 158 2.22 14.04 13.62
CA ARG A 158 3.31 13.12 13.29
C ARG A 158 3.00 11.65 13.56
N HIS A 159 2.39 11.31 14.68
CA HIS A 159 2.05 9.94 15.07
C HIS A 159 0.95 9.28 14.21
N ARG A 160 0.37 10.01 13.28
CA ARG A 160 -0.63 9.52 12.31
C ARG A 160 -0.06 9.32 10.90
N ILE A 161 1.24 9.44 10.73
CA ILE A 161 1.89 9.35 9.43
C ILE A 161 2.72 8.07 9.34
N VAL A 162 2.57 7.35 8.24
CA VAL A 162 3.41 6.23 7.81
C VAL A 162 4.00 6.58 6.44
N LEU A 163 5.27 6.30 6.21
CA LEU A 163 5.93 6.52 4.92
C LEU A 163 6.02 5.21 4.14
N ASP A 164 5.86 5.26 2.82
CA ASP A 164 6.07 4.12 1.92
C ASP A 164 6.97 4.57 0.75
N PRO A 165 8.16 3.98 0.55
CA PRO A 165 9.05 4.32 -0.56
C PRO A 165 8.49 3.93 -1.94
N GLY A 166 7.33 3.29 -2.03
CA GLY A 166 6.63 3.00 -3.28
C GLY A 166 7.39 2.04 -4.19
N ILE A 167 7.72 0.84 -3.70
CA ILE A 167 8.42 -0.18 -4.48
C ILE A 167 7.67 -0.49 -5.77
N GLY A 168 8.33 -0.30 -6.93
CA GLY A 168 7.75 -0.55 -8.25
C GLY A 168 6.86 0.57 -8.80
N PHE A 169 6.68 1.68 -8.09
CA PHE A 169 5.94 2.85 -8.57
C PHE A 169 6.91 3.91 -9.10
N GLY A 170 6.85 4.18 -10.43
CA GLY A 170 7.73 5.12 -11.10
C GLY A 170 9.23 4.83 -10.90
N LYS A 171 9.59 3.56 -10.74
CA LYS A 171 10.95 3.08 -10.46
C LYS A 171 11.35 1.94 -11.38
N THR A 172 12.63 1.86 -11.71
CA THR A 172 13.20 0.66 -12.32
C THR A 172 13.27 -0.49 -11.32
N SER A 173 13.59 -1.70 -11.78
CA SER A 173 13.81 -2.84 -10.87
C SER A 173 14.98 -2.59 -9.92
N GLU A 174 16.06 -2.02 -10.42
CA GLU A 174 17.27 -1.66 -9.66
C GLU A 174 16.95 -0.61 -8.59
N GLN A 175 16.20 0.44 -8.96
CA GLN A 175 15.74 1.48 -8.03
C GLN A 175 14.82 0.90 -6.95
N SER A 176 13.94 -0.02 -7.31
CA SER A 176 13.07 -0.72 -6.36
C SER A 176 13.87 -1.54 -5.36
N MET A 177 14.88 -2.27 -5.82
CA MET A 177 15.81 -3.01 -4.95
C MET A 177 16.66 -2.08 -4.09
N ALA A 178 17.12 -0.96 -4.64
CA ALA A 178 17.89 0.03 -3.89
C ALA A 178 17.07 0.63 -2.72
N CYS A 179 15.78 0.94 -2.93
CA CYS A 179 14.90 1.41 -1.86
C CYS A 179 14.76 0.38 -0.72
N ILE A 180 14.68 -0.92 -1.03
CA ILE A 180 14.61 -1.97 -0.01
C ILE A 180 15.96 -2.11 0.71
N ALA A 181 17.07 -2.12 -0.05
CA ALA A 181 18.42 -2.31 0.50
C ALA A 181 18.86 -1.15 1.40
N ARG A 182 18.43 0.06 1.08
CA ARG A 182 18.80 1.30 1.77
C ARG A 182 17.66 1.88 2.62
N LEU A 183 16.69 1.05 3.01
CA LEU A 183 15.46 1.47 3.70
C LEU A 183 15.76 2.24 5.00
N ARG A 184 16.85 1.87 5.71
CA ARG A 184 17.32 2.53 6.94
C ARG A 184 17.60 4.02 6.76
N GLU A 185 17.91 4.49 5.56
CA GLU A 185 18.18 5.91 5.34
C GLU A 185 16.93 6.77 5.58
N PHE A 186 15.72 6.18 5.44
CA PHE A 186 14.45 6.85 5.76
C PHE A 186 14.13 6.89 7.26
N GLU A 187 14.93 6.21 8.13
CA GLU A 187 14.81 6.32 9.59
C GLU A 187 15.06 7.76 10.07
N SER A 188 15.78 8.58 9.29
CA SER A 188 16.02 10.01 9.55
C SER A 188 14.71 10.80 9.75
N PHE A 189 13.62 10.40 9.10
CA PHE A 189 12.30 11.00 9.33
C PHE A 189 11.69 10.62 10.68
N GLY A 190 12.16 9.56 11.35
CA GLY A 190 11.66 9.04 12.62
C GLY A 190 10.17 8.67 12.57
N LEU A 191 9.71 8.20 11.42
CA LEU A 191 8.34 7.74 11.15
C LEU A 191 8.37 6.25 10.79
N PRO A 192 7.29 5.49 11.08
CA PRO A 192 7.20 4.11 10.64
C PRO A 192 7.19 4.03 9.11
N VAL A 193 7.84 3.00 8.58
CA VAL A 193 7.92 2.74 7.13
C VAL A 193 7.15 1.49 6.77
N LEU A 194 6.30 1.62 5.76
CA LEU A 194 5.58 0.51 5.11
C LEU A 194 6.34 0.10 3.85
N VAL A 195 6.38 -1.20 3.58
CA VAL A 195 6.93 -1.75 2.34
C VAL A 195 5.94 -2.70 1.68
N GLY A 196 5.58 -2.40 0.43
CA GLY A 196 4.77 -3.24 -0.44
C GLY A 196 5.59 -3.88 -1.57
N ALA A 197 6.27 -5.01 -1.31
CA ALA A 197 7.12 -5.70 -2.28
C ALA A 197 6.45 -6.92 -2.94
N SER A 198 5.24 -7.29 -2.50
CA SER A 198 4.54 -8.51 -2.90
C SER A 198 4.28 -8.60 -4.41
N ARG A 199 4.78 -9.67 -5.03
CA ARG A 199 4.60 -10.02 -6.44
C ARG A 199 5.09 -8.98 -7.46
N LYS A 200 5.96 -8.02 -7.04
CA LYS A 200 6.44 -6.89 -7.86
C LYS A 200 7.40 -7.33 -8.97
N ARG A 201 7.52 -6.50 -10.02
CA ARG A 201 8.31 -6.79 -11.24
C ARG A 201 9.81 -6.94 -10.99
N PHE A 202 10.38 -6.29 -9.98
CA PHE A 202 11.80 -6.45 -9.68
C PHE A 202 12.16 -7.92 -9.34
N ILE A 203 11.21 -8.71 -8.82
CA ILE A 203 11.40 -10.15 -8.58
C ILE A 203 11.60 -10.88 -9.92
N ASP A 204 10.78 -10.55 -10.91
CA ASP A 204 10.87 -11.07 -12.27
C ASP A 204 12.21 -10.76 -12.95
N SER A 205 12.77 -9.57 -12.71
CA SER A 205 14.07 -9.17 -13.28
C SER A 205 15.25 -9.97 -12.71
N VAL A 206 15.09 -10.54 -11.52
CA VAL A 206 16.11 -11.40 -10.87
C VAL A 206 15.84 -12.88 -11.13
N SER A 207 14.58 -13.28 -11.03
CA SER A 207 14.11 -14.66 -11.23
C SER A 207 12.84 -14.63 -12.08
N PRO A 208 12.96 -14.82 -13.40
CA PRO A 208 11.82 -14.73 -14.31
C PRO A 208 10.67 -15.63 -13.89
N SER A 209 9.50 -15.04 -13.65
CA SER A 209 8.33 -15.75 -13.14
C SER A 209 7.05 -14.92 -13.30
N PRO A 210 5.89 -15.57 -13.56
CA PRO A 210 4.62 -14.87 -13.54
C PRO A 210 4.28 -14.40 -12.10
N PRO A 211 3.43 -13.38 -11.92
CA PRO A 211 3.12 -12.82 -10.59
C PRO A 211 2.63 -13.86 -9.56
N SER A 212 1.93 -14.90 -10.00
CA SER A 212 1.43 -15.99 -9.14
C SER A 212 2.53 -16.87 -8.54
N GLU A 213 3.71 -16.90 -9.15
CA GLU A 213 4.85 -17.74 -8.75
C GLU A 213 5.94 -16.97 -7.99
N ARG A 214 5.72 -15.65 -7.71
CA ARG A 214 6.69 -14.77 -7.03
C ARG A 214 6.64 -14.81 -5.51
N LEU A 215 6.01 -15.83 -4.91
CA LEU A 215 5.89 -15.92 -3.45
C LEU A 215 7.26 -15.94 -2.75
N GLY A 216 8.18 -16.79 -3.19
CA GLY A 216 9.52 -16.90 -2.60
C GLY A 216 10.30 -15.58 -2.64
N GLY A 217 10.27 -14.88 -3.79
CA GLY A 217 10.89 -13.56 -3.95
C GLY A 217 10.21 -12.48 -3.10
N SER A 218 8.87 -12.56 -2.95
CA SER A 218 8.12 -11.65 -2.08
C SER A 218 8.52 -11.82 -0.63
N LEU A 219 8.59 -13.06 -0.12
CA LEU A 219 9.00 -13.34 1.26
C LEU A 219 10.44 -12.90 1.53
N ALA A 220 11.37 -13.17 0.61
CA ALA A 220 12.76 -12.72 0.72
C ALA A 220 12.83 -11.17 0.84
N ALA A 221 12.12 -10.45 -0.02
CA ALA A 221 12.07 -8.98 0.02
C ALA A 221 11.42 -8.45 1.30
N HIS A 222 10.36 -9.09 1.80
CA HIS A 222 9.69 -8.72 3.05
C HIS A 222 10.61 -8.88 4.26
N LEU A 223 11.28 -10.03 4.38
CA LEU A 223 12.21 -10.30 5.47
C LEU A 223 13.38 -9.31 5.46
N PHE A 224 13.95 -9.06 4.28
CA PHE A 224 15.02 -8.08 4.10
C PHE A 224 14.56 -6.67 4.46
N ALA A 225 13.34 -6.27 4.07
CA ALA A 225 12.77 -4.98 4.42
C ALA A 225 12.59 -4.82 5.94
N VAL A 226 12.11 -5.86 6.65
CA VAL A 226 11.95 -5.83 8.11
C VAL A 226 13.30 -5.75 8.82
N GLU A 227 14.33 -6.43 8.32
CA GLU A 227 15.70 -6.30 8.83
C GLU A 227 16.27 -4.90 8.64
N ASN A 228 15.77 -4.17 7.62
CA ASN A 228 16.16 -2.78 7.34
C ASN A 228 15.16 -1.74 7.87
N GLY A 229 14.30 -2.09 8.85
CA GLY A 229 13.49 -1.14 9.59
C GLY A 229 12.05 -0.98 9.10
N ALA A 230 11.55 -1.81 8.17
CA ALA A 230 10.12 -1.79 7.82
C ALA A 230 9.26 -2.16 9.04
N ALA A 231 8.30 -1.29 9.36
CA ALA A 231 7.33 -1.48 10.44
C ALA A 231 6.07 -2.20 9.97
N ILE A 232 5.70 -2.05 8.69
CA ILE A 232 4.50 -2.63 8.09
C ILE A 232 4.89 -3.29 6.76
N ILE A 233 4.40 -4.52 6.56
CA ILE A 233 4.49 -5.24 5.29
C ILE A 233 3.12 -5.31 4.64
N ARG A 234 3.01 -4.77 3.42
CA ARG A 234 1.80 -4.85 2.59
C ARG A 234 1.93 -5.99 1.59
N THR A 235 1.02 -6.99 1.68
CA THR A 235 1.15 -8.25 0.94
C THR A 235 -0.20 -8.77 0.43
N HIS A 236 -0.15 -9.53 -0.70
CA HIS A 236 -1.27 -10.33 -1.20
C HIS A 236 -1.33 -11.71 -0.52
N ASP A 237 -0.19 -12.23 -0.05
CA ASP A 237 -0.01 -13.57 0.49
C ASP A 237 0.17 -13.48 2.02
N VAL A 238 -0.94 -13.29 2.75
CA VAL A 238 -0.89 -12.98 4.20
C VAL A 238 -0.36 -14.17 5.01
N ALA A 239 -0.95 -15.34 4.92
CA ALA A 239 -0.54 -16.48 5.74
C ALA A 239 0.96 -16.85 5.59
N PRO A 240 1.53 -16.97 4.36
CA PRO A 240 2.96 -17.23 4.21
C PRO A 240 3.83 -16.08 4.75
N THR A 241 3.38 -14.81 4.61
CA THR A 241 4.13 -13.66 5.12
C THR A 241 4.14 -13.65 6.65
N VAL A 242 3.00 -13.89 7.30
CA VAL A 242 2.90 -14.00 8.78
C VAL A 242 3.80 -15.11 9.29
N GLN A 243 3.75 -16.29 8.66
CA GLN A 243 4.61 -17.42 9.04
C GLN A 243 6.10 -17.05 8.92
N ALA A 244 6.51 -16.45 7.80
CA ALA A 244 7.91 -16.07 7.56
C ALA A 244 8.40 -15.04 8.58
N LEU A 245 7.57 -14.02 8.89
CA LEU A 245 7.90 -12.99 9.90
C LEU A 245 7.99 -13.58 11.30
N ALA A 246 7.08 -14.47 11.68
CA ALA A 246 7.10 -15.14 12.98
C ALA A 246 8.37 -16.00 13.17
N VAL A 247 8.74 -16.78 12.15
CA VAL A 247 9.96 -17.60 12.18
C VAL A 247 11.22 -16.72 12.26
N ALA A 248 11.29 -15.66 11.46
CA ALA A 248 12.42 -14.72 11.50
C ALA A 248 12.54 -14.01 12.86
N ALA A 249 11.42 -13.65 13.49
CA ALA A 249 11.40 -13.10 14.84
C ALA A 249 11.91 -14.11 15.87
N ALA A 250 11.44 -15.36 15.82
CA ALA A 250 11.89 -16.44 16.72
C ALA A 250 13.40 -16.68 16.60
N ILE A 251 13.94 -16.72 15.38
CA ILE A 251 15.38 -16.89 15.15
C ILE A 251 16.18 -15.72 15.76
N ARG A 252 15.71 -14.50 15.63
CA ARG A 252 16.36 -13.31 16.23
C ARG A 252 16.40 -13.36 17.76
N HIS A 253 15.35 -13.86 18.39
CA HIS A 253 15.26 -13.99 19.86
C HIS A 253 16.01 -15.21 20.40
N ALA A 254 16.43 -16.16 19.56
CA ALA A 254 17.20 -17.32 19.96
C ALA A 254 18.72 -17.04 20.12
N ARG A 255 19.15 -15.78 19.90
CA ARG A 255 20.54 -15.33 20.08
C ARG A 255 20.75 -14.81 21.55
#